data_af7f67714c5da36794de70bdea2c310d
#
_entry.id   af7f67714c5da36794de70bdea2c310d
#
_cell.length_a   1.000
_cell.length_b   1.000
_cell.length_c   1.000
_cell.angle_alpha   90.00
_cell.angle_beta   90.00
_cell.angle_gamma   90.00
#
_symmetry.space_group_name_H-M   'P 1'
#
loop_
_entity.id
_entity.type
_entity.pdbx_description
1 polymer ?
#
loop_
_entity_poly.entity_id
_entity_poly.type
_entity_poly.pdbx_seq_one_letter_code
_entity_poly.pdbx_strand_id
1 'polypeptide(L)'
;SWPTRIGIGMFMVFFSAYDTLAGIGTGLAMRSARGLSAAQQEGVFLVVKDWPGLAAPFVLSILGTGGWVVAVGGLALAARRQAAPRREWLVLGLAAVFLMAGHPFPGGTLAFGSFFVAALCYELRSSRAGTAPAIMFPAHLWAAESVSAVASL
;
A
#
# COMPACT_ATOMS: atom_id res chain seq x y z
N SER A 1 -15.30 3.22 -6.71
CA SER A 1 -16.40 3.40 -5.73
C SER A 1 -15.93 4.28 -4.56
N TRP A 2 -16.86 4.91 -3.83
CA TRP A 2 -16.56 5.73 -2.65
C TRP A 2 -15.79 4.95 -1.56
N PRO A 3 -16.19 3.72 -1.19
CA PRO A 3 -15.43 2.94 -0.22
C PRO A 3 -13.96 2.69 -0.63
N THR A 4 -13.71 2.42 -1.90
CA THR A 4 -12.36 2.23 -2.42
C THR A 4 -11.49 3.46 -2.21
N ARG A 5 -12.03 4.66 -2.45
CA ARG A 5 -11.30 5.94 -2.28
C ARG A 5 -10.97 6.20 -0.80
N ILE A 6 -11.92 5.95 0.09
CA ILE A 6 -11.69 6.03 1.55
C ILE A 6 -10.61 5.04 1.96
N GLY A 7 -10.71 3.77 1.51
CA GLY A 7 -9.73 2.74 1.82
C GLY A 7 -8.32 3.12 1.37
N ILE A 8 -8.16 3.68 0.16
CA ILE A 8 -6.87 4.19 -0.31
C ILE A 8 -6.35 5.30 0.59
N GLY A 9 -7.19 6.28 0.93
CA GLY A 9 -6.81 7.38 1.82
C GLY A 9 -6.35 6.87 3.20
N MET A 10 -7.11 5.97 3.80
CA MET A 10 -6.74 5.34 5.07
C MET A 10 -5.41 4.57 4.96
N PHE A 11 -5.25 3.75 3.94
CA PHE A 11 -4.00 3.02 3.72
C PHE A 11 -2.81 3.98 3.59
N MET A 12 -2.90 4.97 2.72
CA MET A 12 -1.81 5.93 2.49
C MET A 12 -1.42 6.69 3.77
N VAL A 13 -2.37 7.14 4.56
CA VAL A 13 -2.09 7.92 5.77
C VAL A 13 -1.58 7.02 6.89
N PHE A 14 -2.33 6.01 7.27
CA PHE A 14 -2.04 5.23 8.47
C PHE A 14 -0.91 4.22 8.25
N PHE A 15 -0.83 3.61 7.07
CA PHE A 15 0.24 2.67 6.77
C PHE A 15 1.59 3.37 6.57
N SER A 16 1.61 4.53 5.92
CA SER A 16 2.84 5.33 5.80
C SER A 16 3.31 5.87 7.15
N ALA A 17 2.39 6.28 8.03
CA ALA A 17 2.73 6.67 9.40
C ALA A 17 3.31 5.48 10.19
N TYR A 18 2.71 4.30 10.07
CA TYR A 18 3.22 3.06 10.67
C TYR A 18 4.64 2.74 10.17
N ASP A 19 4.86 2.72 8.84
CA ASP A 19 6.16 2.42 8.25
C ASP A 19 7.24 3.45 8.64
N THR A 20 6.86 4.71 8.75
CA THR A 20 7.77 5.76 9.22
C THR A 20 8.22 5.50 10.66
N LEU A 21 7.29 5.15 11.53
CA LEU A 21 7.61 4.86 12.94
C LEU A 21 8.34 3.52 13.08
N ALA A 22 7.80 2.46 12.50
CA ALA A 22 8.33 1.10 12.66
C ALA A 22 9.59 0.83 11.81
N GLY A 23 9.73 1.46 10.66
CA GLY A 23 10.87 1.29 9.76
C GLY A 23 11.97 2.33 10.03
N ILE A 24 11.68 3.59 9.71
CA ILE A 24 12.68 4.67 9.80
C ILE A 24 13.02 4.94 11.26
N GLY A 25 12.03 5.07 12.14
CA GLY A 25 12.24 5.38 13.55
C GLY A 25 13.08 4.32 14.27
N THR A 26 12.76 3.05 14.09
CA THR A 26 13.52 1.94 14.68
C THR A 26 14.91 1.83 14.07
N GLY A 27 15.06 2.04 12.77
CA GLY A 27 16.35 2.05 12.08
C GLY A 27 17.27 3.16 12.60
N LEU A 28 16.75 4.35 12.85
CA LEU A 28 17.50 5.46 13.44
C LEU A 28 17.88 5.16 14.90
N ALA A 29 16.98 4.60 15.71
CA ALA A 29 17.26 4.22 17.09
C ALA A 29 18.39 3.18 17.15
N MET A 30 18.33 2.13 16.34
CA MET A 30 19.38 1.11 16.25
C MET A 30 20.73 1.66 15.76
N ARG A 31 20.69 2.58 14.79
CA ARG A 31 21.90 3.25 14.30
C ARG A 31 22.55 4.11 15.38
N SER A 32 21.76 4.87 16.12
CA SER A 32 22.23 5.72 17.21
C SER A 32 22.81 4.89 18.37
N ALA A 33 22.31 3.68 18.57
CA ALA A 33 22.79 2.79 19.62
C ALA A 33 24.19 2.19 19.34
N ARG A 34 24.72 2.25 18.11
CA ARG A 34 26.00 1.61 17.76
C ARG A 34 27.20 2.10 18.56
N GLY A 35 27.15 3.33 19.08
CA GLY A 35 28.20 3.90 19.93
C GLY A 35 28.05 3.63 21.42
N LEU A 36 27.01 2.93 21.83
CA LEU A 36 26.70 2.64 23.22
C LEU A 36 27.38 1.35 23.71
N SER A 37 27.45 1.14 25.04
CA SER A 37 27.90 -0.12 25.60
C SER A 37 26.95 -1.29 25.24
N ALA A 38 27.42 -2.51 25.29
CA ALA A 38 26.62 -3.69 24.95
C ALA A 38 25.30 -3.78 25.74
N ALA A 39 25.32 -3.47 27.03
CA ALA A 39 24.12 -3.46 27.87
C ALA A 39 23.11 -2.39 27.44
N GLN A 40 23.58 -1.22 27.01
CA GLN A 40 22.72 -0.16 26.51
C GLN A 40 22.14 -0.51 25.14
N GLN A 41 22.94 -1.13 24.25
CA GLN A 41 22.46 -1.62 22.95
C GLN A 41 21.36 -2.66 23.12
N GLU A 42 21.52 -3.59 24.06
CA GLU A 42 20.49 -4.58 24.39
C GLU A 42 19.20 -3.89 24.89
N GLY A 43 19.30 -2.88 25.74
CA GLY A 43 18.15 -2.09 26.18
C GLY A 43 17.40 -1.43 25.03
N VAL A 44 18.12 -0.81 24.09
CA VAL A 44 17.52 -0.21 22.88
C VAL A 44 16.86 -1.29 22.03
N PHE A 45 17.53 -2.43 21.84
CA PHE A 45 16.98 -3.54 21.07
C PHE A 45 15.66 -4.06 21.64
N LEU A 46 15.56 -4.24 22.95
CA LEU A 46 14.33 -4.67 23.62
C LEU A 46 13.18 -3.69 23.38
N VAL A 47 13.43 -2.38 23.52
CA VAL A 47 12.41 -1.36 23.25
C VAL A 47 11.95 -1.41 21.79
N VAL A 48 12.89 -1.49 20.84
CA VAL A 48 12.59 -1.54 19.41
C VAL A 48 11.83 -2.82 19.04
N LYS A 49 12.18 -3.95 19.64
CA LYS A 49 11.51 -5.24 19.42
C LYS A 49 10.04 -5.21 19.82
N ASP A 50 9.74 -4.55 20.93
CA ASP A 50 8.36 -4.48 21.45
C ASP A 50 7.55 -3.32 20.86
N TRP A 51 8.19 -2.43 20.11
CA TRP A 51 7.59 -1.26 19.50
C TRP A 51 6.30 -1.53 18.69
N PRO A 52 6.24 -2.56 17.81
CA PRO A 52 5.02 -2.83 17.04
C PRO A 52 3.80 -3.20 17.88
N GLY A 53 4.04 -3.71 19.09
CA GLY A 53 2.99 -4.06 20.08
C GLY A 53 2.46 -2.88 20.91
N LEU A 54 3.10 -1.71 20.82
CA LEU A 54 2.61 -0.51 21.50
C LEU A 54 1.31 -0.01 20.88
N ALA A 55 0.46 0.63 21.70
CA ALA A 55 -0.89 1.03 21.29
C ALA A 55 -0.93 1.88 20.00
N ALA A 56 -0.05 2.88 19.88
CA ALA A 56 -0.07 3.76 18.71
C ALA A 56 0.36 3.06 17.40
N PRO A 57 1.52 2.37 17.31
CA PRO A 57 1.87 1.60 16.12
C PRO A 57 0.84 0.51 15.79
N PHE A 58 0.30 -0.16 16.79
CA PHE A 58 -0.72 -1.19 16.62
C PHE A 58 -1.99 -0.63 15.95
N VAL A 59 -2.51 0.49 16.46
CA VAL A 59 -3.69 1.15 15.88
C VAL A 59 -3.42 1.63 14.45
N LEU A 60 -2.26 2.22 14.18
CA LEU A 60 -1.87 2.65 12.84
C LEU A 60 -1.81 1.47 11.86
N SER A 61 -1.25 0.34 12.29
CA SER A 61 -1.17 -0.89 11.50
C SER A 61 -2.56 -1.43 11.17
N ILE A 62 -3.47 -1.49 12.14
CA ILE A 62 -4.85 -1.96 11.93
C ILE A 62 -5.60 -1.04 10.98
N LEU A 63 -5.55 0.28 11.18
CA LEU A 63 -6.23 1.24 10.33
C LEU A 63 -5.67 1.24 8.90
N GLY A 64 -4.36 1.15 8.75
CA GLY A 64 -3.69 1.05 7.45
C GLY A 64 -4.06 -0.24 6.72
N THR A 65 -3.93 -1.38 7.39
CA THR A 65 -4.29 -2.70 6.82
C THR A 65 -5.79 -2.77 6.50
N GLY A 66 -6.65 -2.28 7.38
CA GLY A 66 -8.08 -2.16 7.13
C GLY A 66 -8.38 -1.30 5.90
N GLY A 67 -7.70 -0.17 5.76
CA GLY A 67 -7.76 0.68 4.56
C GLY A 67 -7.42 -0.07 3.28
N TRP A 68 -6.33 -0.84 3.30
CA TRP A 68 -5.93 -1.71 2.19
C TRP A 68 -7.00 -2.73 1.82
N VAL A 69 -7.53 -3.46 2.82
CA VAL A 69 -8.59 -4.46 2.61
C VAL A 69 -9.82 -3.83 1.98
N VAL A 70 -10.26 -2.68 2.46
CA VAL A 70 -11.41 -1.94 1.90
C VAL A 70 -11.12 -1.47 0.48
N ALA A 71 -9.92 -0.94 0.22
CA ALA A 71 -9.53 -0.46 -1.10
C ALA A 71 -9.49 -1.59 -2.13
N VAL A 72 -8.67 -2.61 -1.87
CA VAL A 72 -8.41 -3.70 -2.82
C VAL A 72 -9.57 -4.67 -2.90
N GLY A 73 -10.23 -4.97 -1.77
CA GLY A 73 -11.47 -5.74 -1.74
C GLY A 73 -12.60 -5.04 -2.51
N GLY A 74 -12.70 -3.72 -2.40
CA GLY A 74 -13.62 -2.90 -3.18
C GLY A 74 -13.34 -2.96 -4.68
N LEU A 75 -12.05 -2.99 -5.08
CA LEU A 75 -11.65 -3.19 -6.48
C LEU A 75 -11.99 -4.60 -6.97
N ALA A 76 -11.74 -5.63 -6.17
CA ALA A 76 -12.09 -7.01 -6.50
C ALA A 76 -13.61 -7.16 -6.73
N LEU A 77 -14.42 -6.57 -5.86
CA LEU A 77 -15.87 -6.58 -5.99
C LEU A 77 -16.34 -5.81 -7.24
N ALA A 78 -15.73 -4.67 -7.53
CA ALA A 78 -16.03 -3.89 -8.74
C ALA A 78 -15.68 -4.69 -10.00
N ALA A 79 -14.49 -5.32 -10.05
CA ALA A 79 -14.08 -6.18 -11.16
C ALA A 79 -15.05 -7.35 -11.37
N ARG A 80 -15.49 -8.01 -10.27
CA ARG A 80 -16.50 -9.08 -10.34
C ARG A 80 -17.82 -8.58 -10.92
N ARG A 81 -18.30 -7.40 -10.50
CA ARG A 81 -19.56 -6.80 -11.00
C ARG A 81 -19.48 -6.41 -12.48
N GLN A 82 -18.28 -6.08 -12.97
CA GLN A 82 -18.02 -5.77 -14.38
C GLN A 82 -17.75 -7.01 -15.24
N ALA A 83 -18.07 -8.20 -14.73
CA ALA A 83 -17.84 -9.48 -15.40
C ALA A 83 -16.37 -9.70 -15.82
N ALA A 84 -15.43 -9.14 -15.07
CA ALA A 84 -14.00 -9.40 -15.28
C ALA A 84 -13.69 -10.91 -15.12
N PRO A 85 -12.68 -11.44 -15.82
CA PRO A 85 -12.26 -12.82 -15.68
C PRO A 85 -12.06 -13.23 -14.23
N ARG A 86 -12.51 -14.43 -13.87
CA ARG A 86 -12.49 -14.93 -12.48
C ARG A 86 -11.11 -14.77 -11.82
N ARG A 87 -10.04 -15.03 -12.57
CA ARG A 87 -8.67 -14.92 -12.10
C ARG A 87 -8.33 -13.50 -11.59
N GLU A 88 -8.80 -12.46 -12.26
CA GLU A 88 -8.45 -11.07 -11.92
C GLU A 88 -9.03 -10.65 -10.57
N TRP A 89 -10.34 -10.84 -10.36
CA TRP A 89 -10.93 -10.46 -9.09
C TRP A 89 -10.57 -11.41 -7.94
N LEU A 90 -10.21 -12.69 -8.22
CA LEU A 90 -9.64 -13.58 -7.20
C LEU A 90 -8.25 -13.14 -6.75
N VAL A 91 -7.37 -12.78 -7.71
CA VAL A 91 -6.02 -12.29 -7.37
C VAL A 91 -6.10 -10.98 -6.57
N LEU A 92 -7.01 -10.06 -6.93
CA LEU A 92 -7.28 -8.87 -6.12
C LEU A 92 -7.80 -9.23 -4.72
N GLY A 93 -8.72 -10.20 -4.62
CA GLY A 93 -9.22 -10.67 -3.32
C GLY A 93 -8.12 -11.25 -2.45
N LEU A 94 -7.22 -12.05 -3.02
CA LEU A 94 -6.04 -12.56 -2.32
C LEU A 94 -5.10 -11.43 -1.89
N ALA A 95 -4.86 -10.45 -2.77
CA ALA A 95 -4.05 -9.28 -2.44
C ALA A 95 -4.63 -8.50 -1.25
N ALA A 96 -5.96 -8.40 -1.14
CA ALA A 96 -6.60 -7.74 0.01
C ALA A 96 -6.31 -8.45 1.34
N VAL A 97 -6.22 -9.79 1.33
CA VAL A 97 -6.07 -10.61 2.54
C VAL A 97 -4.60 -10.82 2.92
N PHE A 98 -3.69 -10.91 1.95
CA PHE A 98 -2.28 -11.24 2.22
C PHE A 98 -1.59 -10.23 3.14
N LEU A 99 -1.96 -8.96 3.10
CA LEU A 99 -1.37 -7.97 3.99
C LEU A 99 -1.67 -8.27 5.48
N MET A 100 -2.79 -8.94 5.76
CA MET A 100 -3.16 -9.37 7.11
C MET A 100 -2.24 -10.49 7.64
N ALA A 101 -1.57 -11.23 6.75
CA ALA A 101 -0.63 -12.30 7.13
C ALA A 101 0.72 -11.77 7.65
N GLY A 102 0.88 -10.47 7.74
CA GLY A 102 2.05 -9.81 8.31
C GLY A 102 2.84 -8.99 7.28
N HIS A 103 3.34 -7.86 7.77
CA HIS A 103 4.19 -6.94 7.02
C HIS A 103 5.56 -6.86 7.72
N PRO A 104 6.67 -6.72 6.98
CA PRO A 104 6.77 -6.63 5.51
C PRO A 104 6.75 -7.97 4.78
N PHE A 105 7.19 -9.05 5.38
CA PHE A 105 7.31 -10.36 4.74
C PHE A 105 6.70 -11.47 5.62
N PRO A 106 6.03 -12.46 5.04
CA PRO A 106 5.76 -12.66 3.60
C PRO A 106 4.49 -11.94 3.11
N GLY A 107 3.59 -11.52 4.02
CA GLY A 107 2.25 -11.01 3.69
C GLY A 107 2.26 -9.77 2.82
N GLY A 108 3.05 -8.75 3.17
CA GLY A 108 3.16 -7.51 2.40
C GLY A 108 3.67 -7.75 0.98
N THR A 109 4.72 -8.54 0.83
CA THR A 109 5.28 -8.88 -0.49
C THR A 109 4.26 -9.60 -1.37
N LEU A 110 3.51 -10.55 -0.80
CA LEU A 110 2.45 -11.28 -1.51
C LEU A 110 1.27 -10.37 -1.86
N ALA A 111 0.87 -9.47 -0.95
CA ALA A 111 -0.21 -8.52 -1.19
C ALA A 111 0.11 -7.58 -2.35
N PHE A 112 1.25 -6.90 -2.31
CA PHE A 112 1.66 -5.95 -3.34
C PHE A 112 1.98 -6.65 -4.66
N GLY A 113 2.65 -7.81 -4.63
CA GLY A 113 2.92 -8.62 -5.82
C GLY A 113 1.64 -9.08 -6.51
N SER A 114 0.67 -9.60 -5.76
CA SER A 114 -0.62 -10.01 -6.29
C SER A 114 -1.40 -8.83 -6.86
N PHE A 115 -1.41 -7.69 -6.17
CA PHE A 115 -2.04 -6.46 -6.67
C PHE A 115 -1.41 -6.01 -7.99
N PHE A 116 -0.07 -5.99 -8.06
CA PHE A 116 0.66 -5.60 -9.26
C PHE A 116 0.35 -6.52 -10.45
N VAL A 117 0.33 -7.85 -10.23
CA VAL A 117 -0.03 -8.83 -11.26
C VAL A 117 -1.46 -8.60 -11.77
N ALA A 118 -2.41 -8.35 -10.86
CA ALA A 118 -3.80 -8.07 -11.26
C ALA A 118 -3.91 -6.77 -12.08
N ALA A 119 -3.21 -5.72 -11.66
CA ALA A 119 -3.17 -4.44 -12.37
C ALA A 119 -2.57 -4.60 -13.77
N LEU A 120 -1.47 -5.34 -13.90
CA LEU A 120 -0.83 -5.62 -15.19
C LEU A 120 -1.75 -6.44 -16.12
N CYS A 121 -2.42 -7.47 -15.60
CA CYS A 121 -3.38 -8.25 -16.38
C CYS A 121 -4.54 -7.38 -16.89
N TYR A 122 -5.03 -6.47 -16.06
CA TYR A 122 -6.08 -5.53 -16.44
C TYR A 122 -5.60 -4.60 -17.56
N GLU A 123 -4.42 -4.01 -17.43
CA GLU A 123 -3.83 -3.09 -18.40
C GLU A 123 -3.62 -3.75 -19.77
N LEU A 124 -3.03 -4.94 -19.78
CA LEU A 124 -2.80 -5.71 -21.01
C LEU A 124 -4.10 -6.07 -21.71
N ARG A 125 -5.17 -6.35 -20.96
CA ARG A 125 -6.49 -6.62 -21.54
C ARG A 125 -7.12 -5.35 -22.13
N SER A 126 -7.07 -4.25 -21.40
CA SER A 126 -7.61 -2.95 -21.80
C SER A 126 -6.97 -2.46 -23.10
N SER A 127 -5.66 -2.59 -23.18
CA SER A 127 -4.88 -2.25 -24.38
C SER A 127 -5.28 -3.09 -25.59
N ARG A 128 -5.53 -4.39 -25.42
CA ARG A 128 -5.98 -5.28 -26.50
C ARG A 128 -7.41 -5.00 -26.95
N ALA A 129 -8.27 -4.51 -26.06
CA ALA A 129 -9.66 -4.17 -26.37
C ALA A 129 -9.80 -2.80 -27.04
N GLY A 130 -8.72 -2.03 -27.19
CA GLY A 130 -8.76 -0.66 -27.74
C GLY A 130 -9.52 0.33 -26.86
N THR A 131 -9.85 -0.07 -25.64
CA THR A 131 -10.52 0.78 -24.65
C THR A 131 -9.45 1.50 -23.84
N ALA A 132 -9.41 2.85 -23.94
CA ALA A 132 -8.50 3.62 -23.10
C ALA A 132 -8.72 3.27 -21.62
N PRO A 133 -7.65 3.05 -20.83
CA PRO A 133 -7.79 2.68 -19.41
C PRO A 133 -8.45 3.82 -18.64
N ALA A 134 -9.74 3.67 -18.34
CA ALA A 134 -10.53 4.67 -17.63
C ALA A 134 -10.21 4.74 -16.12
N ILE A 135 -9.23 3.97 -15.62
CA ILE A 135 -9.10 3.70 -14.17
C ILE A 135 -7.83 4.26 -13.54
N MET A 136 -6.71 4.44 -14.22
CA MET A 136 -5.48 4.79 -13.51
C MET A 136 -5.10 6.26 -13.50
N PHE A 137 -5.27 7.01 -14.57
CA PHE A 137 -5.04 8.46 -14.53
C PHE A 137 -5.88 9.13 -15.62
N PRO A 138 -6.74 10.08 -15.29
CA PRO A 138 -7.40 10.87 -16.32
C PRO A 138 -6.33 11.68 -17.08
N ALA A 139 -6.15 11.37 -18.36
CA ALA A 139 -5.13 11.98 -19.23
C ALA A 139 -5.18 13.52 -19.26
N HIS A 140 -6.33 14.11 -18.90
CA HIS A 140 -6.52 15.55 -18.81
C HIS A 140 -5.75 16.23 -17.66
N LEU A 141 -5.31 15.50 -16.64
CA LEU A 141 -4.49 16.08 -15.57
C LEU A 141 -3.04 16.33 -16.02
N TRP A 142 -2.55 15.58 -17.00
CA TRP A 142 -1.19 15.76 -17.54
C TRP A 142 -1.15 16.76 -18.72
N ALA A 143 -2.26 16.90 -19.47
CA ALA A 143 -2.33 17.81 -20.59
C ALA A 143 -2.39 19.30 -20.17
N ALA A 144 -2.88 19.60 -18.98
CA ALA A 144 -3.04 20.97 -18.51
C ALA A 144 -1.73 21.61 -17.99
N GLU A 145 -0.82 20.82 -17.45
CA GLU A 145 0.45 21.37 -16.90
C GLU A 145 1.54 21.59 -17.96
N SER A 146 1.54 20.79 -19.03
CA SER A 146 2.58 20.89 -20.06
C SER A 146 2.41 22.11 -20.99
N VAL A 147 1.24 22.70 -21.12
CA VAL A 147 0.97 23.86 -21.99
C VAL A 147 1.26 25.19 -21.27
N SER A 148 1.12 25.24 -19.92
CA SER A 148 1.33 26.46 -19.15
C SER A 148 2.81 26.77 -18.88
N ALA A 149 3.67 25.75 -18.84
CA ALA A 149 5.10 25.91 -18.52
C ALA A 149 5.94 26.40 -19.73
N VAL A 150 5.46 26.21 -20.98
CA VAL A 150 6.18 26.61 -22.19
C VAL A 150 5.80 28.03 -22.66
N ALA A 151 4.69 28.59 -22.17
CA ALA A 151 4.24 29.93 -22.55
C ALA A 151 4.81 31.07 -21.70
N SER A 152 5.66 30.76 -20.70
CA SER A 152 6.26 31.72 -19.76
C SER A 152 7.79 31.81 -19.84
N LEU A 153 8.41 31.25 -20.90
CA LEU A 153 9.82 31.42 -21.27
C LEU A 153 9.91 32.23 -22.59
#